data_20da904baeb7ac973cba8a12295b0bc3
#
_entry.id   20da904baeb7ac973cba8a12295b0bc3
#
_cell.length_a   1.000
_cell.length_b   1.000
_cell.length_c   1.000
_cell.angle_alpha   90.00
_cell.angle_beta   90.00
_cell.angle_gamma   90.00
#
_symmetry.space_group_name_H-M   'P 1'
#
loop_
_entity.id
_entity.type
_entity.pdbx_description
1 polymer ?
#
loop_
_entity_poly.entity_id
_entity_poly.type
_entity_poly.pdbx_seq_one_letter_code
_entity_poly.pdbx_strand_id
1 'polypeptide(L)'
;MKYILLIALILGISSYNGNEQFVWNYLRNSGLTKAGAAGMMGNLYAESGINSVIYQNSYKGRIGWTDQQYVDYVNSGAYSEYSFVHDAVGFGLAQWTYYTRKQALINTCRGQIGDMGCQLRYLKSELAYYFPGVNSLLKSSSSVRDCALKVLFEFENPADQGSGVQNYRVSLAQGYYNTFAGGSSPDPTPTPTPGPSGNTYTVQAGDTLSAIAMRFGTTVAVLCQLNNIANPNYIYVGQVLRLP
;
A
#
# COMPACT_ATOMS: atom_id res chain seq x y z
N MET A 1 26.02 20.52 -3.61
CA MET A 1 25.27 19.30 -3.24
C MET A 1 24.69 19.28 -1.80
N LYS A 2 25.09 20.13 -0.86
CA LYS A 2 24.54 20.17 0.52
C LYS A 2 23.20 20.89 0.66
N TYR A 3 22.81 21.75 -0.28
CA TYR A 3 21.59 22.55 -0.19
C TYR A 3 20.30 21.87 -0.68
N ILE A 4 20.40 20.84 -1.50
CA ILE A 4 19.23 20.10 -2.03
C ILE A 4 18.63 19.19 -0.95
N LEU A 5 19.45 18.65 -0.04
CA LEU A 5 19.00 17.78 1.05
C LEU A 5 18.23 18.53 2.15
N LEU A 6 18.56 19.84 2.34
CA LEU A 6 17.93 20.68 3.38
C LEU A 6 16.52 21.14 2.99
N ILE A 7 16.25 21.35 1.69
CA ILE A 7 14.94 21.77 1.19
C ILE A 7 13.93 20.61 1.23
N ALA A 8 14.38 19.36 1.02
CA ALA A 8 13.52 18.18 1.13
C ALA A 8 13.00 17.97 2.57
N LEU A 9 13.79 18.34 3.58
CA LEU A 9 13.40 18.20 5.00
C LEU A 9 12.36 19.23 5.44
N ILE A 10 12.31 20.40 4.78
CA ILE A 10 11.39 21.50 5.14
C ILE A 10 10.00 21.33 4.49
N LEU A 11 9.90 20.57 3.39
CA LEU A 11 8.65 20.40 2.64
C LEU A 11 7.89 19.10 2.96
N GLY A 12 8.35 18.29 3.94
CA GLY A 12 7.70 17.02 4.26
C GLY A 12 7.69 16.04 3.08
N ILE A 13 8.60 16.19 2.11
CA ILE A 13 8.77 15.26 1.02
C ILE A 13 9.44 14.01 1.61
N SER A 14 8.62 13.06 2.02
CA SER A 14 9.07 11.68 2.20
C SER A 14 9.81 11.30 0.93
N SER A 15 11.05 10.83 1.04
CA SER A 15 11.82 10.37 -0.12
C SER A 15 11.17 9.10 -0.64
N TYR A 16 10.23 9.26 -1.57
CA TYR A 16 9.68 8.13 -2.30
C TYR A 16 10.82 7.46 -3.06
N ASN A 17 10.89 6.15 -2.95
CA ASN A 17 11.90 5.40 -3.68
C ASN A 17 11.57 5.38 -5.19
N GLY A 18 12.54 5.01 -6.02
CA GLY A 18 12.35 4.97 -7.47
C GLY A 18 11.21 4.04 -7.92
N ASN A 19 10.84 3.05 -7.10
CA ASN A 19 9.76 2.10 -7.38
C ASN A 19 8.39 2.78 -7.40
N GLU A 20 8.11 3.68 -6.46
CA GLU A 20 6.81 4.35 -6.37
C GLU A 20 6.58 5.28 -7.56
N GLN A 21 7.61 6.03 -7.97
CA GLN A 21 7.53 6.86 -9.18
C GLN A 21 7.35 6.00 -10.43
N PHE A 22 8.04 4.87 -10.52
CA PHE A 22 7.92 3.94 -11.63
C PHE A 22 6.51 3.36 -11.73
N VAL A 23 5.94 2.88 -10.59
CA VAL A 23 4.57 2.34 -10.52
C VAL A 23 3.53 3.40 -10.88
N TRP A 24 3.66 4.62 -10.33
CA TRP A 24 2.78 5.74 -10.69
C TRP A 24 2.76 5.99 -12.19
N ASN A 25 3.94 6.14 -12.79
CA ASN A 25 4.07 6.41 -14.23
C ASN A 25 3.47 5.28 -15.08
N TYR A 26 3.71 4.03 -14.68
CA TYR A 26 3.16 2.86 -15.37
C TYR A 26 1.62 2.85 -15.32
N LEU A 27 1.02 3.05 -14.15
CA LEU A 27 -0.42 3.09 -13.97
C LEU A 27 -1.05 4.23 -14.77
N ARG A 28 -0.46 5.42 -14.73
CA ARG A 28 -0.91 6.57 -15.53
C ARG A 28 -0.82 6.30 -17.04
N ASN A 29 0.27 5.75 -17.51
CA ASN A 29 0.47 5.36 -18.92
C ASN A 29 -0.46 4.20 -19.34
N SER A 30 -0.97 3.44 -18.39
CA SER A 30 -1.98 2.40 -18.63
C SER A 30 -3.41 2.94 -18.72
N GLY A 31 -3.58 4.26 -18.62
CA GLY A 31 -4.85 4.95 -18.78
C GLY A 31 -5.66 5.16 -17.50
N LEU A 32 -5.08 4.87 -16.32
CA LEU A 32 -5.76 5.18 -15.06
C LEU A 32 -5.79 6.70 -14.84
N THR A 33 -6.85 7.21 -14.22
CA THR A 33 -6.90 8.61 -13.76
C THR A 33 -5.85 8.84 -12.66
N LYS A 34 -5.60 10.10 -12.28
CA LYS A 34 -4.75 10.40 -11.13
C LYS A 34 -5.30 9.75 -9.86
N ALA A 35 -6.62 9.82 -9.64
CA ALA A 35 -7.30 9.18 -8.53
C ALA A 35 -7.22 7.64 -8.62
N GLY A 36 -7.40 7.08 -9.81
CA GLY A 36 -7.27 5.64 -10.05
C GLY A 36 -5.88 5.10 -9.76
N ALA A 37 -4.84 5.79 -10.23
CA ALA A 37 -3.45 5.42 -9.95
C ALA A 37 -3.15 5.50 -8.44
N ALA A 38 -3.58 6.57 -7.77
CA ALA A 38 -3.42 6.74 -6.34
C ALA A 38 -4.15 5.66 -5.53
N GLY A 39 -5.42 5.35 -5.89
CA GLY A 39 -6.22 4.30 -5.25
C GLY A 39 -5.58 2.92 -5.37
N MET A 40 -5.05 2.58 -6.54
CA MET A 40 -4.30 1.34 -6.74
C MET A 40 -3.02 1.33 -5.91
N MET A 41 -2.20 2.40 -5.95
CA MET A 41 -0.94 2.46 -5.20
C MET A 41 -1.13 2.36 -3.69
N GLY A 42 -2.19 2.98 -3.14
CA GLY A 42 -2.51 2.87 -1.71
C GLY A 42 -2.73 1.43 -1.27
N ASN A 43 -3.39 0.63 -2.10
CA ASN A 43 -3.58 -0.80 -1.85
C ASN A 43 -2.29 -1.60 -2.04
N LEU A 44 -1.56 -1.42 -3.13
CA LEU A 44 -0.28 -2.10 -3.36
C LEU A 44 0.75 -1.81 -2.25
N TYR A 45 0.77 -0.58 -1.73
CA TYR A 45 1.63 -0.24 -0.60
C TYR A 45 1.26 -1.02 0.67
N ALA A 46 -0.01 -1.11 0.97
CA ALA A 46 -0.47 -1.83 2.14
C ALA A 46 -0.25 -3.35 2.04
N GLU A 47 -0.23 -3.91 0.81
CA GLU A 47 0.08 -5.33 0.57
C GLU A 47 1.59 -5.62 0.65
N SER A 48 2.41 -4.79 0.03
CA SER A 48 3.82 -5.11 -0.21
C SER A 48 4.80 -3.98 0.09
N GLY A 49 4.33 -2.78 0.45
CA GLY A 49 5.19 -1.60 0.49
C GLY A 49 5.73 -1.19 -0.89
N ILE A 50 5.00 -1.51 -1.98
CA ILE A 50 5.46 -1.33 -3.38
C ILE A 50 6.77 -2.12 -3.64
N ASN A 51 6.84 -3.34 -3.12
CA ASN A 51 7.98 -4.22 -3.29
C ASN A 51 7.60 -5.48 -4.09
N SER A 52 8.20 -5.66 -5.27
CA SER A 52 7.88 -6.77 -6.19
C SER A 52 8.55 -8.10 -5.83
N VAL A 53 9.55 -8.10 -4.96
CA VAL A 53 10.26 -9.32 -4.56
C VAL A 53 9.76 -9.90 -3.24
N ILE A 54 8.94 -9.16 -2.49
CA ILE A 54 8.48 -9.57 -1.17
C ILE A 54 7.54 -10.79 -1.24
N TYR A 55 7.77 -11.76 -0.38
CA TYR A 55 6.79 -12.80 -0.09
C TYR A 55 6.30 -12.71 1.36
N GLN A 56 5.16 -13.31 1.65
CA GLN A 56 4.42 -13.15 2.90
C GLN A 56 5.30 -13.39 4.15
N ASN A 57 5.38 -12.41 5.04
CA ASN A 57 6.25 -12.42 6.22
C ASN A 57 6.00 -13.60 7.16
N SER A 58 4.75 -14.01 7.36
CA SER A 58 4.42 -15.17 8.20
C SER A 58 5.00 -16.49 7.69
N TYR A 59 5.35 -16.57 6.40
CA TYR A 59 5.95 -17.74 5.78
C TYR A 59 7.48 -17.74 5.85
N LYS A 60 8.11 -16.58 5.97
CA LYS A 60 9.59 -16.44 6.05
C LYS A 60 10.19 -17.28 7.18
N GLY A 61 9.57 -17.29 8.35
CA GLY A 61 10.00 -18.11 9.48
C GLY A 61 9.90 -19.63 9.26
N ARG A 62 9.09 -20.08 8.28
CA ARG A 62 8.89 -21.50 7.99
C ARG A 62 9.89 -22.08 7.00
N ILE A 63 10.30 -21.30 5.99
CA ILE A 63 11.22 -21.75 4.95
C ILE A 63 12.62 -21.17 5.07
N GLY A 64 12.82 -20.11 5.88
CA GLY A 64 14.14 -19.54 6.17
C GLY A 64 14.82 -18.83 5.00
N TRP A 65 14.11 -18.52 3.91
CA TRP A 65 14.67 -17.82 2.75
C TRP A 65 14.48 -16.31 2.89
N THR A 66 15.39 -15.56 2.30
CA THR A 66 15.19 -14.12 2.04
C THR A 66 14.22 -13.93 0.87
N ASP A 67 13.67 -12.70 0.71
CA ASP A 67 12.81 -12.37 -0.43
C ASP A 67 13.52 -12.66 -1.76
N GLN A 68 14.80 -12.29 -1.86
CA GLN A 68 15.58 -12.52 -3.07
C GLN A 68 15.82 -14.01 -3.32
N GLN A 69 16.13 -14.80 -2.31
CA GLN A 69 16.29 -16.25 -2.46
C GLN A 69 15.01 -16.93 -2.94
N TYR A 70 13.85 -16.49 -2.44
CA TYR A 70 12.57 -17.02 -2.93
C TYR A 70 12.41 -16.76 -4.43
N VAL A 71 12.67 -15.52 -4.88
CA VAL A 71 12.62 -15.15 -6.30
C VAL A 71 13.63 -15.95 -7.12
N ASP A 72 14.88 -16.08 -6.67
CA ASP A 72 15.94 -16.77 -7.39
C ASP A 72 15.64 -18.26 -7.55
N TYR A 73 15.11 -18.91 -6.51
CA TYR A 73 14.75 -20.33 -6.55
C TYR A 73 13.57 -20.60 -7.46
N VAL A 74 12.57 -19.72 -7.50
CA VAL A 74 11.46 -19.85 -8.46
C VAL A 74 11.96 -19.60 -9.89
N ASN A 75 12.73 -18.55 -10.12
CA ASN A 75 13.24 -18.21 -11.45
C ASN A 75 14.17 -19.29 -12.03
N SER A 76 14.98 -19.93 -11.20
CA SER A 76 15.88 -21.02 -11.61
C SER A 76 15.19 -22.38 -11.71
N GLY A 77 13.99 -22.52 -11.18
CA GLY A 77 13.29 -23.81 -11.07
C GLY A 77 13.74 -24.67 -9.88
N ALA A 78 14.66 -24.18 -9.03
CA ALA A 78 15.05 -24.86 -7.78
C ALA A 78 13.85 -24.98 -6.81
N TYR A 79 12.99 -23.96 -6.80
CA TYR A 79 11.63 -24.08 -6.26
C TYR A 79 10.68 -24.21 -7.44
N SER A 80 10.07 -25.39 -7.58
CA SER A 80 9.32 -25.73 -8.79
C SER A 80 8.13 -24.80 -9.03
N GLU A 81 7.74 -24.62 -10.30
CA GLU A 81 6.53 -23.88 -10.67
C GLU A 81 5.30 -24.40 -9.92
N TYR A 82 5.15 -25.72 -9.83
CA TYR A 82 4.05 -26.32 -9.07
C TYR A 82 4.06 -25.92 -7.61
N SER A 83 5.22 -25.96 -6.96
CA SER A 83 5.37 -25.57 -5.56
C SER A 83 5.04 -24.09 -5.36
N PHE A 84 5.58 -23.21 -6.20
CA PHE A 84 5.30 -21.78 -6.16
C PHE A 84 3.80 -21.47 -6.31
N VAL A 85 3.16 -22.11 -7.26
CA VAL A 85 1.74 -21.89 -7.55
C VAL A 85 0.83 -22.37 -6.42
N HIS A 86 1.19 -23.47 -5.72
CA HIS A 86 0.33 -24.12 -4.73
C HIS A 86 0.76 -23.92 -3.28
N ASP A 87 1.77 -23.10 -2.99
CA ASP A 87 2.25 -22.87 -1.62
C ASP A 87 1.32 -21.98 -0.76
N ALA A 88 0.32 -21.35 -1.37
CA ALA A 88 -0.61 -20.41 -0.73
C ALA A 88 0.09 -19.22 -0.05
N VAL A 89 1.28 -18.85 -0.52
CA VAL A 89 2.07 -17.73 0.00
C VAL A 89 1.81 -16.50 -0.85
N GLY A 90 1.46 -15.38 -0.22
CA GLY A 90 1.33 -14.09 -0.90
C GLY A 90 2.68 -13.65 -1.47
N PHE A 91 2.72 -13.21 -2.71
CA PHE A 91 3.93 -12.80 -3.41
C PHE A 91 3.75 -11.52 -4.22
N GLY A 92 4.79 -10.68 -4.20
CA GLY A 92 4.93 -9.50 -5.05
C GLY A 92 4.00 -8.35 -4.72
N LEU A 93 3.79 -7.46 -5.68
CA LEU A 93 3.11 -6.17 -5.51
C LEU A 93 1.72 -6.27 -4.86
N ALA A 94 0.89 -7.22 -5.29
CA ALA A 94 -0.48 -7.41 -4.81
C ALA A 94 -0.61 -8.68 -3.93
N GLN A 95 0.49 -9.17 -3.38
CA GLN A 95 0.53 -10.38 -2.54
C GLN A 95 -0.34 -11.53 -3.11
N TRP A 96 -0.16 -11.81 -4.42
CA TRP A 96 -0.89 -12.86 -5.10
C TRP A 96 -0.73 -14.21 -4.41
N THR A 97 -1.84 -14.76 -3.92
CA THR A 97 -1.88 -15.96 -3.07
C THR A 97 -2.56 -17.14 -3.77
N TYR A 98 -3.67 -16.89 -4.46
CA TYR A 98 -4.45 -17.95 -5.10
C TYR A 98 -3.70 -18.59 -6.28
N TYR A 99 -3.79 -19.93 -6.38
CA TYR A 99 -3.09 -20.71 -7.40
C TYR A 99 -3.35 -20.22 -8.84
N THR A 100 -4.57 -19.83 -9.17
CA THR A 100 -4.92 -19.31 -10.51
C THR A 100 -4.21 -17.99 -10.80
N ARG A 101 -4.12 -17.09 -9.80
CA ARG A 101 -3.43 -15.81 -9.93
C ARG A 101 -1.90 -16.02 -10.02
N LYS A 102 -1.34 -16.91 -9.21
CA LYS A 102 0.10 -17.23 -9.24
C LYS A 102 0.50 -17.95 -10.53
N GLN A 103 -0.36 -18.84 -11.06
CA GLN A 103 -0.14 -19.48 -12.35
C GLN A 103 -0.12 -18.44 -13.49
N ALA A 104 -1.03 -17.49 -13.48
CA ALA A 104 -1.05 -16.41 -14.48
C ALA A 104 0.15 -15.46 -14.34
N LEU A 105 0.57 -15.17 -13.11
CA LEU A 105 1.77 -14.40 -12.83
C LEU A 105 3.02 -15.08 -13.41
N ILE A 106 3.26 -16.36 -13.08
CA ILE A 106 4.45 -17.06 -13.57
C ILE A 106 4.42 -17.26 -15.09
N ASN A 107 3.24 -17.48 -15.70
CA ASN A 107 3.10 -17.55 -17.15
C ASN A 107 3.49 -16.23 -17.82
N THR A 108 3.18 -15.10 -17.18
CA THR A 108 3.53 -13.75 -17.68
C THR A 108 5.00 -13.40 -17.41
N CYS A 109 5.53 -13.83 -16.25
CA CYS A 109 6.84 -13.38 -15.73
C CYS A 109 7.85 -14.54 -15.57
N ARG A 110 7.75 -15.58 -16.39
CA ARG A 110 8.64 -16.75 -16.33
C ARG A 110 10.13 -16.34 -16.36
N GLY A 111 10.88 -16.83 -15.36
CA GLY A 111 12.30 -16.51 -15.18
C GLY A 111 12.59 -15.10 -14.65
N GLN A 112 11.57 -14.31 -14.35
CA GLN A 112 11.70 -12.94 -13.82
C GLN A 112 10.50 -12.54 -12.95
N ILE A 113 10.03 -13.44 -12.08
CA ILE A 113 8.82 -13.20 -11.26
C ILE A 113 8.94 -11.98 -10.33
N GLY A 114 10.15 -11.59 -9.94
CA GLY A 114 10.44 -10.42 -9.11
C GLY A 114 10.55 -9.11 -9.89
N ASP A 115 10.47 -9.13 -11.23
CA ASP A 115 10.57 -7.91 -12.04
C ASP A 115 9.32 -7.04 -11.88
N MET A 116 9.52 -5.81 -11.45
CA MET A 116 8.46 -4.83 -11.20
C MET A 116 7.61 -4.56 -12.44
N GLY A 117 8.26 -4.37 -13.57
CA GLY A 117 7.58 -4.07 -14.84
C GLY A 117 6.75 -5.25 -15.32
N CYS A 118 7.25 -6.47 -15.12
CA CYS A 118 6.51 -7.67 -15.44
C CYS A 118 5.26 -7.83 -14.57
N GLN A 119 5.40 -7.66 -13.26
CA GLN A 119 4.24 -7.73 -12.35
C GLN A 119 3.20 -6.66 -12.66
N LEU A 120 3.61 -5.46 -13.06
CA LEU A 120 2.68 -4.41 -13.49
C LEU A 120 1.99 -4.74 -14.81
N ARG A 121 2.66 -5.42 -15.76
CA ARG A 121 2.00 -5.95 -16.98
C ARG A 121 0.94 -6.98 -16.64
N TYR A 122 1.27 -7.90 -15.71
CA TYR A 122 0.32 -8.88 -15.22
C TYR A 122 -0.87 -8.21 -14.53
N LEU A 123 -0.63 -7.30 -13.57
CA LEU A 123 -1.66 -6.52 -12.87
C LEU A 123 -2.62 -5.82 -13.84
N LYS A 124 -2.08 -5.15 -14.87
CA LYS A 124 -2.90 -4.49 -15.91
C LYS A 124 -3.79 -5.48 -16.64
N SER A 125 -3.26 -6.63 -17.02
CA SER A 125 -4.01 -7.68 -17.72
C SER A 125 -5.08 -8.30 -16.81
N GLU A 126 -4.73 -8.56 -15.54
CA GLU A 126 -5.63 -9.10 -14.53
C GLU A 126 -6.82 -8.17 -14.28
N LEU A 127 -6.55 -6.86 -14.10
CA LEU A 127 -7.59 -5.84 -13.95
C LEU A 127 -8.52 -5.78 -15.16
N ALA A 128 -7.96 -5.82 -16.37
CA ALA A 128 -8.75 -5.72 -17.59
C ALA A 128 -9.66 -6.94 -17.81
N TYR A 129 -9.17 -8.13 -17.48
CA TYR A 129 -9.83 -9.38 -17.81
C TYR A 129 -10.74 -9.91 -16.70
N TYR A 130 -10.24 -9.91 -15.46
CA TYR A 130 -10.96 -10.50 -14.33
C TYR A 130 -11.69 -9.48 -13.47
N PHE A 131 -11.29 -8.20 -13.51
CA PHE A 131 -11.86 -7.13 -12.69
C PHE A 131 -12.30 -5.92 -13.53
N PRO A 132 -13.12 -6.10 -14.60
CA PRO A 132 -13.46 -5.02 -15.51
C PRO A 132 -14.16 -3.85 -14.83
N GLY A 133 -14.95 -4.08 -13.77
CA GLY A 133 -15.60 -3.03 -12.98
C GLY A 133 -14.61 -2.17 -12.21
N VAL A 134 -13.58 -2.79 -11.61
CA VAL A 134 -12.47 -2.08 -10.96
C VAL A 134 -11.69 -1.28 -12.00
N ASN A 135 -11.27 -1.93 -13.08
CA ASN A 135 -10.51 -1.29 -14.17
C ASN A 135 -11.23 -0.07 -14.75
N SER A 136 -12.55 -0.18 -14.97
CA SER A 136 -13.39 0.92 -15.49
C SER A 136 -13.41 2.09 -14.51
N LEU A 137 -13.64 1.86 -13.24
CA LEU A 137 -13.65 2.91 -12.22
C LEU A 137 -12.28 3.61 -12.12
N LEU A 138 -11.20 2.85 -12.10
CA LEU A 138 -9.84 3.41 -12.02
C LEU A 138 -9.47 4.27 -13.23
N LYS A 139 -10.13 4.05 -14.37
CA LYS A 139 -9.92 4.82 -15.61
C LYS A 139 -10.84 6.02 -15.77
N SER A 140 -11.88 6.14 -14.95
CA SER A 140 -12.88 7.19 -15.13
C SER A 140 -13.10 8.07 -13.90
N SER A 141 -12.90 7.54 -12.68
CA SER A 141 -13.18 8.27 -11.44
C SER A 141 -12.15 9.35 -11.14
N SER A 142 -12.63 10.47 -10.57
CA SER A 142 -11.79 11.50 -9.92
C SER A 142 -11.70 11.33 -8.41
N SER A 143 -12.47 10.40 -7.82
CA SER A 143 -12.50 10.15 -6.38
C SER A 143 -11.41 9.17 -5.96
N VAL A 144 -10.43 9.64 -5.20
CA VAL A 144 -9.36 8.82 -4.62
C VAL A 144 -9.94 7.77 -3.69
N ARG A 145 -10.93 8.17 -2.87
CA ARG A 145 -11.59 7.28 -1.91
C ARG A 145 -12.28 6.11 -2.62
N ASP A 146 -13.11 6.42 -3.64
CA ASP A 146 -13.86 5.38 -4.34
C ASP A 146 -12.93 4.41 -5.06
N CYS A 147 -11.85 4.92 -5.66
CA CYS A 147 -10.82 4.10 -6.29
C CYS A 147 -10.13 3.19 -5.27
N ALA A 148 -9.72 3.73 -4.12
CA ALA A 148 -9.06 2.93 -3.08
C ALA A 148 -9.98 1.85 -2.50
N LEU A 149 -11.24 2.18 -2.22
CA LEU A 149 -12.23 1.23 -1.69
C LEU A 149 -12.64 0.17 -2.71
N LYS A 150 -12.78 0.55 -3.98
CA LYS A 150 -13.08 -0.41 -5.05
C LYS A 150 -11.99 -1.46 -5.21
N VAL A 151 -10.73 -1.05 -5.14
CA VAL A 151 -9.58 -1.98 -5.16
C VAL A 151 -9.61 -2.87 -3.92
N LEU A 152 -9.79 -2.28 -2.72
CA LEU A 152 -9.86 -3.03 -1.46
C LEU A 152 -10.92 -4.12 -1.50
N PHE A 153 -12.15 -3.78 -1.88
CA PHE A 153 -13.29 -4.69 -1.75
C PHE A 153 -13.36 -5.74 -2.87
N GLU A 154 -12.96 -5.39 -4.08
CA GLU A 154 -13.20 -6.26 -5.23
C GLU A 154 -11.93 -6.88 -5.80
N PHE A 155 -10.77 -6.25 -5.67
CA PHE A 155 -9.51 -6.78 -6.21
C PHE A 155 -8.68 -7.48 -5.13
N GLU A 156 -8.43 -6.84 -3.98
CA GLU A 156 -7.65 -7.41 -2.88
C GLU A 156 -8.50 -8.35 -2.02
N ASN A 157 -9.69 -7.92 -1.68
CA ASN A 157 -10.69 -8.67 -0.90
C ASN A 157 -10.11 -9.34 0.35
N PRO A 158 -9.42 -8.61 1.24
CA PRO A 158 -8.86 -9.18 2.46
C PRO A 158 -9.97 -9.61 3.43
N ALA A 159 -9.61 -10.48 4.37
CA ALA A 159 -10.55 -10.97 5.40
C ALA A 159 -11.07 -9.85 6.30
N ASP A 160 -10.23 -8.87 6.66
CA ASP A 160 -10.65 -7.65 7.37
C ASP A 160 -10.90 -6.52 6.39
N GLN A 161 -12.14 -6.06 6.36
CA GLN A 161 -12.62 -4.93 5.56
C GLN A 161 -13.29 -3.86 6.44
N GLY A 162 -12.99 -3.85 7.73
CA GLY A 162 -13.51 -2.88 8.67
C GLY A 162 -13.08 -1.44 8.38
N SER A 163 -13.71 -0.49 9.05
CA SER A 163 -13.46 0.94 8.84
C SER A 163 -12.01 1.35 9.03
N GLY A 164 -11.28 0.68 9.92
CA GLY A 164 -9.84 0.90 10.11
C GLY A 164 -9.01 0.59 8.85
N VAL A 165 -9.25 -0.57 8.23
CA VAL A 165 -8.59 -0.98 6.98
C VAL A 165 -8.96 -0.03 5.84
N GLN A 166 -10.26 0.29 5.71
CA GLN A 166 -10.74 1.23 4.68
C GLN A 166 -10.04 2.59 4.79
N ASN A 167 -10.03 3.18 5.99
CA ASN A 167 -9.41 4.48 6.22
C ASN A 167 -7.90 4.45 5.98
N TYR A 168 -7.23 3.36 6.36
CA TYR A 168 -5.81 3.18 6.09
C TYR A 168 -5.51 3.18 4.59
N ARG A 169 -6.24 2.38 3.78
CA ARG A 169 -6.06 2.32 2.32
C ARG A 169 -6.33 3.67 1.65
N VAL A 170 -7.42 4.33 2.04
CA VAL A 170 -7.79 5.66 1.52
C VAL A 170 -6.73 6.70 1.84
N SER A 171 -6.18 6.67 3.05
CA SER A 171 -5.15 7.61 3.46
C SER A 171 -3.83 7.41 2.71
N LEU A 172 -3.39 6.16 2.51
CA LEU A 172 -2.24 5.86 1.67
C LEU A 172 -2.46 6.37 0.23
N ALA A 173 -3.63 6.11 -0.32
CA ALA A 173 -4.01 6.58 -1.65
C ALA A 173 -3.99 8.11 -1.73
N GLN A 174 -4.52 8.80 -0.71
CA GLN A 174 -4.50 10.27 -0.67
C GLN A 174 -3.06 10.80 -0.58
N GLY A 175 -2.17 10.14 0.16
CA GLY A 175 -0.75 10.47 0.20
C GLY A 175 -0.11 10.41 -1.19
N TYR A 176 -0.35 9.34 -1.93
CA TYR A 176 0.14 9.19 -3.32
C TYR A 176 -0.45 10.22 -4.26
N TYR A 177 -1.75 10.50 -4.13
CA TYR A 177 -2.39 11.55 -4.92
C TYR A 177 -1.74 12.91 -4.68
N ASN A 178 -1.56 13.29 -3.43
CA ASN A 178 -0.95 14.58 -3.07
C ASN A 178 0.48 14.71 -3.60
N THR A 179 1.23 13.62 -3.55
CA THR A 179 2.63 13.61 -4.00
C THR A 179 2.77 13.69 -5.52
N PHE A 180 2.04 12.83 -6.24
CA PHE A 180 2.28 12.63 -7.67
C PHE A 180 1.30 13.37 -8.57
N ALA A 181 0.14 13.77 -8.07
CA ALA A 181 -0.88 14.45 -8.86
C ALA A 181 -0.81 15.98 -8.82
N GLY A 182 0.08 16.56 -7.99
CA GLY A 182 0.23 18.01 -7.83
C GLY A 182 -0.69 18.63 -6.78
N GLY A 183 -1.09 17.88 -5.76
CA GLY A 183 -1.56 18.40 -4.46
C GLY A 183 -2.92 19.12 -4.41
N SER A 184 -3.78 19.01 -5.44
CA SER A 184 -5.15 19.53 -5.36
C SER A 184 -6.13 18.41 -5.64
N SER A 185 -6.61 17.74 -4.62
CA SER A 185 -7.74 16.81 -4.74
C SER A 185 -9.04 17.60 -4.68
N PRO A 186 -9.98 17.41 -5.64
CA PRO A 186 -11.34 17.87 -5.49
C PRO A 186 -12.19 16.92 -4.64
N ASP A 187 -11.56 15.83 -4.13
CA ASP A 187 -12.30 14.85 -3.32
C ASP A 187 -12.67 15.49 -1.98
N PRO A 188 -13.94 15.49 -1.58
CA PRO A 188 -14.30 15.88 -0.23
C PRO A 188 -13.63 14.84 0.68
N THR A 189 -12.54 15.24 1.32
CA THR A 189 -12.08 14.60 2.55
C THR A 189 -13.34 14.36 3.37
N PRO A 190 -13.63 13.13 3.87
CA PRO A 190 -14.67 13.00 4.87
C PRO A 190 -14.31 14.05 5.91
N THR A 191 -15.18 15.03 6.08
CA THR A 191 -15.04 16.04 7.13
C THR A 191 -14.70 15.23 8.35
N PRO A 192 -13.53 15.41 8.98
CA PRO A 192 -13.25 14.70 10.21
C PRO A 192 -14.44 15.03 11.11
N THR A 193 -15.16 13.99 11.55
CA THR A 193 -16.13 14.19 12.63
C THR A 193 -15.36 14.98 13.67
N PRO A 194 -15.82 16.17 14.10
CA PRO A 194 -15.05 17.01 14.98
C PRO A 194 -14.58 16.12 16.13
N GLY A 195 -13.28 15.85 16.20
CA GLY A 195 -12.71 15.17 17.34
C GLY A 195 -13.01 16.04 18.56
N PRO A 196 -13.16 15.46 19.74
CA PRO A 196 -13.45 16.22 20.93
C PRO A 196 -12.43 17.37 21.03
N SER A 197 -12.94 18.56 21.19
CA SER A 197 -12.18 19.79 21.32
C SER A 197 -11.31 19.69 22.58
N GLY A 198 -10.04 19.35 22.38
CA GLY A 198 -9.06 19.24 23.47
C GLY A 198 -7.79 18.62 22.91
N ASN A 199 -6.63 19.14 23.32
CA ASN A 199 -5.30 18.68 22.86
C ASN A 199 -4.93 17.25 23.27
N THR A 200 -5.89 16.35 23.48
CA THR A 200 -5.64 14.96 23.89
C THR A 200 -6.59 13.98 23.21
N TYR A 201 -6.11 12.75 23.01
CA TYR A 201 -6.88 11.63 22.50
C TYR A 201 -6.70 10.39 23.40
N THR A 202 -7.78 9.72 23.74
CA THR A 202 -7.73 8.46 24.47
C THR A 202 -7.77 7.28 23.49
N VAL A 203 -6.73 6.46 23.51
CA VAL A 203 -6.59 5.28 22.64
C VAL A 203 -7.75 4.32 22.83
N GLN A 204 -8.37 3.93 21.73
CA GLN A 204 -9.50 3.00 21.67
C GLN A 204 -9.02 1.59 21.27
N ALA A 205 -9.87 0.58 21.48
CA ALA A 205 -9.59 -0.77 21.01
C ALA A 205 -9.43 -0.80 19.48
N GLY A 206 -8.33 -1.36 19.00
CA GLY A 206 -8.00 -1.43 17.59
C GLY A 206 -7.21 -0.23 17.04
N ASP A 207 -6.93 0.79 17.85
CA ASP A 207 -6.10 1.92 17.43
C ASP A 207 -4.63 1.52 17.26
N THR A 208 -4.00 2.16 16.29
CA THR A 208 -2.54 2.19 16.15
C THR A 208 -2.06 3.63 16.19
N LEU A 209 -0.82 3.84 16.62
CA LEU A 209 -0.26 5.20 16.67
C LEU A 209 -0.22 5.85 15.27
N SER A 210 -0.07 5.04 14.23
CA SER A 210 -0.13 5.50 12.83
C SER A 210 -1.53 5.98 12.44
N ALA A 211 -2.57 5.22 12.80
CA ALA A 211 -3.95 5.61 12.54
C ALA A 211 -4.35 6.88 13.31
N ILE A 212 -3.89 7.00 14.57
CA ILE A 212 -4.13 8.19 15.40
C ILE A 212 -3.41 9.41 14.81
N ALA A 213 -2.11 9.26 14.46
CA ALA A 213 -1.34 10.34 13.84
C ALA A 213 -2.03 10.88 12.60
N MET A 214 -2.53 9.99 11.78
CA MET A 214 -3.24 10.30 10.56
C MET A 214 -4.58 10.97 10.79
N ARG A 215 -5.37 10.47 11.75
CA ARG A 215 -6.67 11.04 12.13
C ARG A 215 -6.56 12.48 12.60
N PHE A 216 -5.45 12.85 13.24
CA PHE A 216 -5.22 14.19 13.79
C PHE A 216 -4.24 15.04 12.95
N GLY A 217 -3.95 14.63 11.70
CA GLY A 217 -3.14 15.43 10.78
C GLY A 217 -1.69 15.62 11.23
N THR A 218 -1.15 14.64 11.97
CA THR A 218 0.20 14.65 12.51
C THR A 218 0.99 13.40 12.06
N THR A 219 2.19 13.21 12.59
CA THR A 219 3.02 12.04 12.30
C THR A 219 3.24 11.18 13.53
N VAL A 220 3.55 9.88 13.31
CA VAL A 220 3.94 8.96 14.41
C VAL A 220 5.11 9.54 15.21
N ALA A 221 6.09 10.15 14.53
CA ALA A 221 7.26 10.74 15.17
C ALA A 221 6.87 11.89 16.13
N VAL A 222 5.93 12.75 15.71
CA VAL A 222 5.43 13.86 16.55
C VAL A 222 4.66 13.31 17.74
N LEU A 223 3.78 12.31 17.54
CA LEU A 223 3.05 11.69 18.67
C LEU A 223 4.01 11.00 19.65
N CYS A 224 5.02 10.30 19.15
CA CYS A 224 6.06 9.68 20.00
C CYS A 224 6.79 10.73 20.83
N GLN A 225 7.20 11.83 20.22
CA GLN A 225 7.89 12.94 20.89
C GLN A 225 7.03 13.61 21.97
N LEU A 226 5.77 13.96 21.62
CA LEU A 226 4.85 14.64 22.53
C LEU A 226 4.46 13.79 23.73
N ASN A 227 4.51 12.44 23.58
CA ASN A 227 4.02 11.49 24.57
C ASN A 227 5.13 10.62 25.19
N ASN A 228 6.40 10.89 24.87
CA ASN A 228 7.56 10.09 25.32
C ASN A 228 7.41 8.58 25.00
N ILE A 229 6.86 8.25 23.83
CA ILE A 229 6.68 6.88 23.40
C ILE A 229 7.98 6.39 22.74
N ALA A 230 8.70 5.52 23.43
CA ALA A 230 9.96 4.95 22.93
C ALA A 230 9.76 3.94 21.79
N ASN A 231 8.65 3.18 21.81
CA ASN A 231 8.32 2.20 20.78
C ASN A 231 6.93 2.48 20.20
N PRO A 232 6.83 2.95 18.93
CA PRO A 232 5.56 3.31 18.30
C PRO A 232 4.56 2.16 18.14
N ASN A 233 5.02 0.91 18.28
CA ASN A 233 4.16 -0.25 18.22
C ASN A 233 3.52 -0.62 19.58
N TYR A 234 3.84 0.13 20.62
CA TYR A 234 3.35 -0.10 21.98
C TYR A 234 2.52 1.08 22.47
N ILE A 235 1.22 1.01 22.19
CA ILE A 235 0.17 1.83 22.83
C ILE A 235 -0.91 0.89 23.37
N TYR A 236 -1.63 1.31 24.39
CA TYR A 236 -2.68 0.49 25.03
C TYR A 236 -4.00 1.25 25.13
N VAL A 237 -5.10 0.50 25.10
CA VAL A 237 -6.45 1.05 25.24
C VAL A 237 -6.56 1.83 26.55
N GLY A 238 -7.12 3.04 26.46
CA GLY A 238 -7.21 3.97 27.60
C GLY A 238 -5.99 4.88 27.78
N GLN A 239 -4.90 4.70 27.02
CA GLN A 239 -3.78 5.62 27.03
C GLN A 239 -4.21 6.98 26.50
N VAL A 240 -3.90 8.03 27.24
CA VAL A 240 -4.18 9.42 26.80
C VAL A 240 -2.96 9.96 26.07
N LEU A 241 -3.14 10.31 24.81
CA LEU A 241 -2.12 10.90 23.96
C LEU A 241 -2.35 12.41 23.85
N ARG A 242 -1.27 13.19 24.05
CA ARG A 242 -1.24 14.60 23.69
C ARG A 242 -1.17 14.72 22.17
N LEU A 243 -1.97 15.61 21.63
CA LEU A 243 -2.00 15.95 20.21
C LEU A 243 -1.29 17.31 19.98
N PRO A 244 -0.72 17.54 18.79
CA PRO A 244 -0.09 18.80 18.44
C PRO A 244 -1.10 19.95 18.30
#